data_6132cc6f5dff218c1145aace4c39061c
#
_entry.id   6132cc6f5dff218c1145aace4c39061c
#
_cell.length_a   1.000
_cell.length_b   1.000
_cell.length_c   1.000
_cell.angle_alpha   90.00
_cell.angle_beta   90.00
_cell.angle_gamma   90.00
#
_symmetry.space_group_name_H-M   'P 1'
#
loop_
_entity.id
_entity.type
_entity.pdbx_description
1 polymer ?
#
loop_
_entity_poly.entity_id
_entity_poly.type
_entity_poly.pdbx_seq_one_letter_code
_entity_poly.pdbx_strand_id
1 'polypeptide(L)'
;MKPSDELKEGTLILYNKHPNIVRGITADATKNAVFLLVEDMIDHGMYDANIDDIDYWPSCPHYKILDTMEVLLKFVRYGEGTLVFAEPQSGMCINIPHFNVNLEVAGMDFEPGKGYLLTFADKFLLGAETMVEKEKEEE
;
A
#
# COMPACT_ATOMS: atom_id res chain seq x y z
N MET A 1 2.89 -21.39 14.66
CA MET A 1 3.39 -21.04 13.32
C MET A 1 4.38 -19.90 13.44
N LYS A 2 5.51 -20.01 12.77
CA LYS A 2 6.51 -18.95 12.77
C LYS A 2 6.15 -17.88 11.76
N PRO A 3 6.48 -16.61 12.00
CA PRO A 3 6.20 -15.53 11.03
C PRO A 3 6.75 -15.83 9.64
N SER A 4 7.94 -16.45 9.56
CA SER A 4 8.56 -16.79 8.29
C SER A 4 7.76 -17.79 7.46
N ASP A 5 6.87 -18.55 8.07
CA ASP A 5 6.05 -19.54 7.36
C ASP A 5 4.90 -18.86 6.60
N GLU A 6 4.50 -17.67 7.03
CA GLU A 6 3.41 -16.91 6.40
C GLU A 6 3.92 -15.88 5.40
N LEU A 7 5.18 -15.48 5.54
CA LEU A 7 5.74 -14.43 4.72
C LEU A 7 6.43 -15.01 3.49
N LYS A 8 6.13 -14.43 2.34
CA LYS A 8 6.71 -14.78 1.06
C LYS A 8 7.10 -13.52 0.33
N GLU A 9 7.92 -13.64 -0.70
CA GLU A 9 8.15 -12.51 -1.59
C GLU A 9 6.81 -12.07 -2.18
N GLY A 10 6.56 -10.78 -2.17
CA GLY A 10 5.31 -10.22 -2.63
C GLY A 10 4.25 -10.03 -1.56
N THR A 11 4.47 -10.54 -0.34
CA THR A 11 3.52 -10.32 0.76
C THR A 11 3.57 -8.87 1.18
N LEU A 12 2.38 -8.27 1.34
CA LEU A 12 2.26 -6.89 1.81
C LEU A 12 2.06 -6.89 3.32
N ILE A 13 2.89 -6.13 4.01
CA ILE A 13 2.83 -6.04 5.47
C ILE A 13 2.81 -4.59 5.90
N LEU A 14 2.19 -4.34 7.05
CA LEU A 14 2.31 -3.05 7.72
C LEU A 14 3.53 -3.14 8.65
N TYR A 15 4.58 -2.44 8.31
CA TYR A 15 5.82 -2.46 9.07
C TYR A 15 6.31 -1.04 9.24
N ASN A 16 6.67 -0.68 10.46
CA ASN A 16 7.15 0.67 10.78
C ASN A 16 6.17 1.75 10.30
N LYS A 17 4.88 1.51 10.53
CA LYS A 17 3.76 2.43 10.24
C LYS A 17 3.45 2.63 8.76
N HIS A 18 4.14 1.94 7.87
CA HIS A 18 3.90 2.04 6.43
C HIS A 18 3.62 0.66 5.83
N PRO A 19 2.88 0.59 4.72
CA PRO A 19 2.76 -0.66 3.98
C PRO A 19 4.08 -0.93 3.27
N ASN A 20 4.59 -2.15 3.44
CA ASN A 20 5.82 -2.60 2.81
C ASN A 20 5.57 -3.91 2.10
N ILE A 21 6.23 -4.13 0.98
CA ILE A 21 6.16 -5.40 0.27
C ILE A 21 7.46 -6.17 0.51
N VAL A 22 7.32 -7.47 0.79
CA VAL A 22 8.48 -8.33 1.02
C VAL A 22 9.14 -8.63 -0.33
N ARG A 23 10.39 -8.22 -0.48
CA ARG A 23 11.16 -8.40 -1.71
C ARG A 23 12.14 -9.55 -1.62
N GLY A 24 12.53 -9.95 -0.43
CA GLY A 24 13.43 -11.07 -0.25
C GLY A 24 13.39 -11.57 1.18
N ILE A 25 13.76 -12.84 1.33
CA ILE A 25 13.83 -13.48 2.63
C ILE A 25 15.17 -14.20 2.69
N THR A 26 15.98 -13.87 3.69
CA THR A 26 17.30 -14.46 3.87
C THR A 26 17.41 -15.07 5.25
N ALA A 27 17.77 -16.35 5.31
CA ALA A 27 17.98 -17.06 6.56
C ALA A 27 19.49 -17.14 6.84
N ASP A 28 19.88 -16.78 8.05
CA ASP A 28 21.26 -16.93 8.51
C ASP A 28 21.30 -18.03 9.56
N ALA A 29 21.76 -19.21 9.14
CA ALA A 29 21.78 -20.39 10.01
C ALA A 29 22.76 -20.24 11.17
N THR A 30 23.85 -19.50 10.98
CA THR A 30 24.84 -19.27 12.06
C THR A 30 24.28 -18.41 13.18
N LYS A 31 23.44 -17.45 12.84
CA LYS A 31 22.82 -16.56 13.82
C LYS A 31 21.43 -16.99 14.22
N ASN A 32 20.94 -18.05 13.59
CA ASN A 32 19.56 -18.50 13.78
C ASN A 32 18.55 -17.35 13.58
N ALA A 33 18.80 -16.54 12.57
CA ALA A 33 18.02 -15.35 12.28
C ALA A 33 17.48 -15.38 10.87
N VAL A 34 16.34 -14.73 10.67
CA VAL A 34 15.74 -14.55 9.35
C VAL A 34 15.58 -13.06 9.13
N PHE A 35 16.02 -12.58 7.98
CA PHE A 35 15.92 -11.20 7.60
C PHE A 35 15.00 -11.05 6.41
N LEU A 36 14.18 -10.01 6.44
CA LEU A 36 13.33 -9.63 5.32
C LEU A 36 13.89 -8.39 4.66
N LEU A 37 13.98 -8.42 3.34
CA LEU A 37 14.21 -7.20 2.59
C LEU A 37 12.83 -6.68 2.19
N VAL A 38 12.49 -5.49 2.63
CA VAL A 38 11.17 -4.91 2.40
C VAL A 38 11.28 -3.58 1.68
N GLU A 39 10.31 -3.30 0.82
CA GLU A 39 10.21 -2.03 0.12
C GLU A 39 9.00 -1.28 0.66
N ASP A 40 9.24 -0.06 1.15
CA ASP A 40 8.16 0.82 1.61
C ASP A 40 7.33 1.24 0.40
N MET A 41 6.03 0.96 0.44
CA MET A 41 5.14 1.24 -0.69
C MET A 41 4.75 2.70 -0.80
N ILE A 42 5.10 3.53 0.17
CA ILE A 42 4.85 4.96 0.11
C ILE A 42 6.01 5.68 -0.57
N ASP A 43 7.25 5.46 -0.11
CA ASP A 43 8.42 6.18 -0.62
C ASP A 43 9.39 5.33 -1.43
N HIS A 44 9.12 4.01 -1.58
CA HIS A 44 9.97 3.05 -2.29
C HIS A 44 11.34 2.81 -1.67
N GLY A 45 11.51 3.21 -0.41
CA GLY A 45 12.74 2.91 0.32
C GLY A 45 12.87 1.42 0.60
N MET A 46 14.11 0.91 0.52
CA MET A 46 14.40 -0.50 0.81
C MET A 46 14.99 -0.61 2.20
N TYR A 47 14.48 -1.54 2.98
CA TYR A 47 14.90 -1.72 4.37
C TYR A 47 15.09 -3.19 4.69
N ASP A 48 16.03 -3.46 5.60
CA ASP A 48 16.21 -4.81 6.15
C ASP A 48 15.45 -4.90 7.47
N ALA A 49 14.57 -5.86 7.56
CA ALA A 49 13.81 -6.11 8.78
C ALA A 49 14.25 -7.46 9.37
N ASN A 50 14.73 -7.44 10.60
CA ASN A 50 15.13 -8.67 11.30
C ASN A 50 13.88 -9.33 11.87
N ILE A 51 13.60 -10.55 11.41
CA ILE A 51 12.40 -11.27 11.84
C ILE A 51 12.48 -11.69 13.32
N ASP A 52 13.67 -11.72 13.90
CA ASP A 52 13.81 -11.99 15.33
C ASP A 52 13.17 -10.90 16.18
N ASP A 53 13.08 -9.69 15.65
CA ASP A 53 12.40 -8.58 16.32
C ASP A 53 10.89 -8.75 16.29
N ILE A 54 10.39 -9.69 15.47
CA ILE A 54 8.98 -9.99 15.35
C ILE A 54 8.68 -11.44 15.76
N ASP A 55 9.55 -11.99 16.61
CA ASP A 55 9.46 -13.39 17.07
C ASP A 55 8.15 -13.67 17.82
N TYR A 56 7.50 -12.66 18.29
CA TYR A 56 6.28 -12.79 19.09
C TYR A 56 5.02 -12.68 18.25
N TRP A 57 5.17 -12.85 16.95
CA TRP A 57 4.04 -12.92 16.04
C TRP A 57 3.03 -13.99 16.51
N PRO A 58 1.74 -13.78 16.41
CA PRO A 58 1.04 -12.61 15.86
C PRO A 58 0.82 -11.46 16.84
N SER A 59 1.31 -11.56 18.06
CA SER A 59 1.12 -10.49 19.04
C SER A 59 2.13 -9.36 18.90
N CYS A 60 3.08 -9.47 17.99
CA CYS A 60 4.07 -8.43 17.76
C CYS A 60 3.41 -7.21 17.09
N PRO A 61 3.56 -6.01 17.67
CA PRO A 61 2.96 -4.82 17.09
C PRO A 61 3.74 -4.24 15.91
N HIS A 62 4.88 -4.82 15.55
CA HIS A 62 5.77 -4.24 14.55
C HIS A 62 5.41 -4.60 13.13
N TYR A 63 4.62 -5.65 12.93
CA TYR A 63 4.15 -5.92 11.58
C TYR A 63 2.79 -6.64 11.58
N LYS A 64 2.08 -6.49 10.48
CA LYS A 64 0.77 -7.09 10.27
C LYS A 64 0.62 -7.34 8.76
N ILE A 65 0.13 -8.51 8.39
CA ILE A 65 -0.13 -8.80 6.97
C ILE A 65 -1.34 -7.98 6.53
N LEU A 66 -1.20 -7.30 5.39
CA LEU A 66 -2.24 -6.45 4.83
C LEU A 66 -2.84 -7.07 3.58
N ASP A 67 -4.15 -6.88 3.43
CA ASP A 67 -4.84 -7.18 2.19
C ASP A 67 -5.08 -5.89 1.41
N THR A 68 -5.12 -6.00 0.09
CA THR A 68 -5.47 -4.86 -0.75
C THR A 68 -6.94 -4.88 -1.11
N MET A 69 -7.48 -3.70 -1.37
CA MET A 69 -8.86 -3.51 -1.77
C MET A 69 -8.91 -2.50 -2.90
N GLU A 70 -9.70 -2.81 -3.94
CA GLU A 70 -9.88 -1.89 -5.05
C GLU A 70 -11.23 -1.18 -4.92
N VAL A 71 -11.22 0.12 -5.12
CA VAL A 71 -12.41 0.95 -4.98
C VAL A 71 -12.47 1.93 -6.16
N LEU A 72 -13.64 2.03 -6.79
CA LEU A 72 -13.85 3.00 -7.85
C LEU A 72 -14.32 4.31 -7.23
N LEU A 73 -13.53 5.36 -7.38
CA LEU A 73 -13.84 6.68 -6.87
C LEU A 73 -13.64 7.74 -7.94
N LYS A 74 -14.35 8.85 -7.79
CA LYS A 74 -14.26 9.98 -8.70
C LYS A 74 -13.39 11.04 -8.06
N PHE A 75 -12.43 11.57 -8.83
CA PHE A 75 -11.58 12.63 -8.31
C PHE A 75 -12.34 13.95 -8.24
N VAL A 76 -12.25 14.63 -7.10
CA VAL A 76 -12.94 15.90 -6.89
C VAL A 76 -11.99 17.08 -7.03
N ARG A 77 -10.91 17.07 -6.25
CA ARG A 77 -9.95 18.17 -6.26
C ARG A 77 -8.70 17.83 -5.46
N TYR A 78 -7.67 18.61 -5.67
CA TYR A 78 -6.52 18.60 -4.79
C TYR A 78 -6.83 19.49 -3.60
N GLY A 79 -6.64 18.96 -2.42
CA GLY A 79 -6.75 19.72 -1.20
C GLY A 79 -5.37 20.14 -0.71
N GLU A 80 -5.34 20.89 0.37
CA GLU A 80 -4.09 21.27 0.99
C GLU A 80 -3.48 20.05 1.69
N GLY A 81 -2.44 19.46 1.08
CA GLY A 81 -1.81 18.26 1.59
C GLY A 81 -2.66 17.00 1.49
N THR A 82 -3.73 17.01 0.67
CA THR A 82 -4.62 15.88 0.50
C THR A 82 -5.08 15.72 -0.94
N LEU A 83 -5.53 14.50 -1.25
CA LEU A 83 -6.30 14.20 -2.45
C LEU A 83 -7.74 13.98 -2.02
N VAL A 84 -8.69 14.61 -2.72
CA VAL A 84 -10.11 14.48 -2.39
C VAL A 84 -10.82 13.68 -3.49
N PHE A 85 -11.39 12.55 -3.11
CA PHE A 85 -12.18 11.70 -3.99
C PHE A 85 -13.59 11.61 -3.46
N ALA A 86 -14.52 11.21 -4.30
CA ALA A 86 -15.91 11.03 -3.90
C ALA A 86 -16.43 9.69 -4.38
N GLU A 87 -17.29 9.08 -3.59
CA GLU A 87 -18.00 7.88 -3.99
C GLU A 87 -19.00 8.25 -5.07
N PRO A 88 -19.00 7.56 -6.23
CA PRO A 88 -19.86 7.95 -7.36
C PRO A 88 -21.35 7.93 -7.05
N GLN A 89 -21.81 7.02 -6.20
CA GLN A 89 -23.23 6.88 -5.91
C GLN A 89 -23.74 7.82 -4.84
N SER A 90 -22.99 7.96 -3.74
CA SER A 90 -23.44 8.77 -2.61
C SER A 90 -22.92 10.19 -2.64
N GLY A 91 -21.84 10.44 -3.39
CA GLY A 91 -21.18 11.73 -3.38
C GLY A 91 -20.35 12.00 -2.14
N MET A 92 -20.23 11.01 -1.25
CA MET A 92 -19.46 11.18 -0.03
C MET A 92 -17.99 11.40 -0.35
N CYS A 93 -17.41 12.46 0.19
CA CYS A 93 -16.02 12.81 -0.05
C CYS A 93 -15.08 12.08 0.89
N ILE A 94 -13.97 11.65 0.35
CA ILE A 94 -12.91 10.96 1.08
C ILE A 94 -11.64 11.78 0.93
N ASN A 95 -11.05 12.18 2.04
CA ASN A 95 -9.80 12.94 2.05
C ASN A 95 -8.64 12.00 2.33
N ILE A 96 -7.67 11.95 1.42
CA ILE A 96 -6.51 11.08 1.56
C ILE A 96 -5.27 11.94 1.76
N PRO A 97 -4.66 11.93 2.96
CA PRO A 97 -3.45 12.72 3.21
C PRO A 97 -2.29 12.27 2.31
N HIS A 98 -1.50 13.20 1.82
CA HIS A 98 -0.37 12.88 0.95
C HIS A 98 0.63 11.91 1.58
N PHE A 99 0.79 11.95 2.90
CA PHE A 99 1.70 11.02 3.56
C PHE A 99 1.19 9.57 3.59
N ASN A 100 -0.08 9.35 3.22
CA ASN A 100 -0.65 8.02 3.07
C ASN A 100 -0.74 7.58 1.61
N VAL A 101 -0.14 8.34 0.69
CA VAL A 101 -0.22 8.06 -0.74
C VAL A 101 1.13 7.60 -1.26
N ASN A 102 1.13 6.51 -2.03
CA ASN A 102 2.31 6.02 -2.71
C ASN A 102 2.90 7.13 -3.58
N LEU A 103 4.23 7.23 -3.60
CA LEU A 103 4.92 8.29 -4.31
C LEU A 103 4.55 8.37 -5.79
N GLU A 104 4.40 7.23 -6.46
CA GLU A 104 4.00 7.20 -7.87
C GLU A 104 2.59 7.73 -8.07
N VAL A 105 1.67 7.37 -7.17
CA VAL A 105 0.30 7.86 -7.22
C VAL A 105 0.25 9.36 -6.95
N ALA A 106 1.05 9.82 -5.99
CA ALA A 106 1.11 11.25 -5.67
C ALA A 106 1.62 12.08 -6.84
N GLY A 107 2.41 11.48 -7.73
CA GLY A 107 2.92 12.15 -8.92
C GLY A 107 1.98 12.10 -10.12
N MET A 108 0.85 11.42 -10.03
CA MET A 108 -0.12 11.36 -11.11
C MET A 108 -0.94 12.64 -11.21
N ASP A 109 -1.35 12.96 -12.43
CA ASP A 109 -2.25 14.09 -12.67
C ASP A 109 -3.69 13.60 -12.66
N PHE A 110 -4.40 13.85 -11.59
CA PHE A 110 -5.81 13.51 -11.50
C PHE A 110 -6.67 14.65 -12.04
N GLU A 111 -7.69 14.29 -12.80
CA GLU A 111 -8.60 15.28 -13.37
C GLU A 111 -9.95 15.27 -12.65
N PRO A 112 -10.44 16.44 -12.20
CA PRO A 112 -11.74 16.52 -11.55
C PRO A 112 -12.86 15.96 -12.42
N GLY A 113 -13.72 15.16 -11.81
CA GLY A 113 -14.85 14.56 -12.49
C GLY A 113 -14.57 13.21 -13.13
N LYS A 114 -13.31 12.79 -13.21
CA LYS A 114 -12.97 11.48 -13.77
C LYS A 114 -12.96 10.39 -12.71
N GLY A 115 -13.34 9.17 -13.13
CA GLY A 115 -13.31 8.01 -12.28
C GLY A 115 -11.96 7.31 -12.32
N TYR A 116 -11.52 6.84 -11.17
CA TYR A 116 -10.27 6.10 -11.02
C TYR A 116 -10.50 4.88 -10.18
N LEU A 117 -9.86 3.78 -10.56
CA LEU A 117 -9.83 2.58 -9.74
C LEU A 117 -8.63 2.69 -8.80
N LEU A 118 -8.91 2.82 -7.52
CA LEU A 118 -7.89 3.02 -6.50
C LEU A 118 -7.64 1.72 -5.74
N THR A 119 -6.36 1.44 -5.49
CA THR A 119 -5.96 0.28 -4.70
C THR A 119 -5.49 0.75 -3.34
N PHE A 120 -6.17 0.30 -2.30
CA PHE A 120 -5.86 0.62 -0.91
C PHE A 120 -5.35 -0.60 -0.17
N ALA A 121 -4.44 -0.35 0.77
CA ALA A 121 -4.11 -1.29 1.83
C ALA A 121 -4.29 -0.52 3.13
N ASP A 122 -5.25 -0.95 3.96
CA ASP A 122 -5.67 -0.20 5.13
C ASP A 122 -6.06 1.23 4.69
N LYS A 123 -5.48 2.25 5.27
CA LYS A 123 -5.75 3.66 4.91
C LYS A 123 -4.81 4.21 3.83
N PHE A 124 -3.89 3.37 3.32
CA PHE A 124 -2.87 3.81 2.38
C PHE A 124 -3.30 3.59 0.95
N LEU A 125 -3.12 4.61 0.12
CA LEU A 125 -3.41 4.53 -1.31
C LEU A 125 -2.14 4.10 -2.04
N LEU A 126 -2.16 2.89 -2.59
CA LEU A 126 -0.98 2.27 -3.21
C LEU A 126 -0.98 2.32 -4.73
N GLY A 127 -2.14 2.43 -5.34
CA GLY A 127 -2.24 2.43 -6.79
C GLY A 127 -3.48 3.14 -7.28
N ALA A 128 -3.44 3.61 -8.52
CA ALA A 128 -4.58 4.26 -9.16
C ALA A 128 -4.53 4.00 -10.66
N GLU A 129 -5.67 3.65 -11.23
CA GLU A 129 -5.81 3.46 -12.67
C GLU A 129 -6.97 4.30 -13.17
N THR A 130 -6.78 4.95 -14.32
CA THR A 130 -7.86 5.71 -14.92
C THR A 130 -8.84 4.77 -15.63
N MET A 131 -10.13 5.00 -15.45
CA MET A 131 -11.17 4.20 -16.07
C MET A 131 -11.50 4.67 -17.49
N VAL A 132 -11.06 5.85 -17.86
CA VAL A 132 -11.38 6.46 -19.15
C VAL A 132 -10.78 5.68 -20.32
N GLU A 133 -9.60 5.11 -20.15
CA GLU A 133 -8.93 4.36 -21.21
C GLU A 133 -9.70 3.13 -21.64
N LYS A 134 -10.39 2.47 -20.72
CA LYS A 134 -11.19 1.29 -21.03
C LYS A 134 -12.39 1.61 -21.91
N GLU A 135 -12.99 2.76 -21.71
CA GLU A 135 -14.12 3.20 -22.53
C GLU A 135 -13.70 3.48 -23.97
N LYS A 136 -12.51 4.04 -24.15
CA LYS A 136 -11.99 4.29 -25.49
C LYS A 136 -11.64 3.03 -26.25
N GLU A 137 -11.19 2.02 -25.55
CA GLU A 137 -10.83 0.75 -26.17
C GLU A 137 -12.04 -0.03 -26.65
N GLU A 138 -13.19 0.17 -26.04
CA GLU A 138 -14.42 -0.49 -26.40
C GLU A 138 -15.08 0.11 -27.64
N GLU A 139 -14.70 1.30 -28.03
CA GLU A 139 -15.21 1.96 -29.22
C GLU A 139 -14.43 1.51 -30.46
#